data_0e05aa0a1971934f1ecb0390d541959b
#
_entry.id   0e05aa0a1971934f1ecb0390d541959b
#
_cell.length_a   1.000
_cell.length_b   1.000
_cell.length_c   1.000
_cell.angle_alpha   90.00
_cell.angle_beta   90.00
_cell.angle_gamma   90.00
#
_symmetry.space_group_name_H-M   'P 1'
#
loop_
_entity.id
_entity.type
_entity.pdbx_description
1 polymer ?
#
loop_
_entity_poly.entity_id
_entity_poly.type
_entity_poly.pdbx_seq_one_letter_code
_entity_poly.pdbx_strand_id
1 'polypeptide(L)'
;MWIADKWEDYELLDCGGGEKLERWGRQILVRPDPQAIWETPHANRGWKNAQGRYHRSSTGGGHWDKEKLPEQWQMRYRDLTFQCKPMNFKHTGLFPEQAVNWDFAREKIEQADRPIRVLNLFAYTGAASVACAKSGASVCHVDAAKGMVAWAKENAKVSGLADAPIRWIVDDCAKFVEREIRRGKTYDAIIMDPPSYGRGPGGEVWKLEDNLFPFVKLCSQVLSDKPLFVIINSYTTGLAPSVLGYMLHLLVAEKYGGRVTWDELGLPVTETGLALPCGATGRWGSE
;
A
#
# COMPACT_ATOMS: atom_id res chain seq x y z
N MET A 1 3.53 11.58 -12.31
CA MET A 1 2.66 10.51 -11.74
C MET A 1 3.20 9.15 -12.14
N TRP A 2 3.31 8.23 -11.21
CA TRP A 2 3.67 6.84 -11.49
C TRP A 2 2.39 6.03 -11.69
N ILE A 3 2.22 5.46 -12.88
CA ILE A 3 0.98 4.79 -13.30
C ILE A 3 1.11 3.28 -13.13
N ALA A 4 0.15 2.66 -12.42
CA ALA A 4 0.06 1.21 -12.24
C ALA A 4 -0.69 0.57 -13.42
N ASP A 5 -0.02 0.47 -14.57
CA ASP A 5 -0.57 0.06 -15.87
C ASP A 5 -0.29 -1.40 -16.24
N LYS A 6 0.39 -2.17 -15.36
CA LYS A 6 0.79 -3.54 -15.66
C LYS A 6 -0.13 -4.63 -15.09
N TRP A 7 -1.33 -4.22 -14.68
CA TRP A 7 -2.35 -5.13 -14.20
C TRP A 7 -3.04 -5.86 -15.36
N GLU A 8 -3.23 -7.18 -15.23
CA GLU A 8 -4.12 -7.97 -16.10
C GLU A 8 -5.47 -8.23 -15.44
N ASP A 9 -5.45 -8.55 -14.14
CA ASP A 9 -6.66 -8.89 -13.37
C ASP A 9 -7.40 -7.66 -12.82
N TYR A 10 -6.79 -6.47 -12.83
CA TYR A 10 -7.41 -5.23 -12.40
C TYR A 10 -7.52 -4.21 -13.53
N GLU A 11 -8.62 -3.46 -13.55
CA GLU A 11 -8.84 -2.36 -14.49
C GLU A 11 -9.75 -1.30 -13.88
N LEU A 12 -9.34 -0.04 -13.94
CA LEU A 12 -10.21 1.08 -13.64
C LEU A 12 -10.95 1.47 -14.92
N LEU A 13 -12.23 1.07 -15.02
CA LEU A 13 -13.03 1.24 -16.22
C LEU A 13 -13.44 2.71 -16.41
N ASP A 14 -13.95 3.35 -15.36
CA ASP A 14 -14.43 4.73 -15.37
C ASP A 14 -14.40 5.32 -13.96
N CYS A 15 -14.41 6.64 -13.81
CA CYS A 15 -14.50 7.31 -12.52
C CYS A 15 -15.10 8.72 -12.66
N GLY A 16 -15.88 9.14 -11.68
CA GLY A 16 -16.52 10.46 -11.61
C GLY A 16 -17.67 10.46 -10.63
N GLY A 17 -18.18 11.64 -10.29
CA GLY A 17 -19.27 11.77 -9.33
C GLY A 17 -18.96 11.25 -7.93
N GLY A 18 -17.69 11.21 -7.54
CA GLY A 18 -17.25 10.68 -6.25
C GLY A 18 -17.16 9.15 -6.19
N GLU A 19 -17.25 8.45 -7.32
CA GLU A 19 -17.20 6.99 -7.42
C GLU A 19 -16.21 6.53 -8.50
N LYS A 20 -15.81 5.28 -8.41
CA LYS A 20 -15.03 4.58 -9.44
C LYS A 20 -15.65 3.23 -9.77
N LEU A 21 -15.65 2.91 -11.06
CA LEU A 21 -16.08 1.64 -11.64
C LEU A 21 -14.85 0.80 -11.96
N GLU A 22 -14.74 -0.35 -11.36
CA GLU A 22 -13.54 -1.18 -11.41
C GLU A 22 -13.86 -2.62 -11.80
N ARG A 23 -12.95 -3.24 -12.55
CA ARG A 23 -12.91 -4.69 -12.75
C ARG A 23 -11.86 -5.30 -11.83
N TRP A 24 -12.28 -6.27 -11.02
CA TRP A 24 -11.46 -7.04 -10.09
C TRP A 24 -11.54 -8.53 -10.47
N GLY A 25 -10.64 -8.99 -11.33
CA GLY A 25 -10.74 -10.29 -11.96
C GLY A 25 -12.00 -10.37 -12.80
N ARG A 26 -12.97 -11.18 -12.38
CA ARG A 26 -14.29 -11.30 -13.01
C ARG A 26 -15.37 -10.42 -12.39
N GLN A 27 -15.05 -9.74 -11.28
CA GLN A 27 -16.02 -8.95 -10.52
C GLN A 27 -15.99 -7.49 -10.97
N ILE A 28 -17.15 -6.89 -11.17
CA ILE A 28 -17.31 -5.45 -11.42
C ILE A 28 -17.78 -4.80 -10.12
N LEU A 29 -17.04 -3.82 -9.66
CA LEU A 29 -17.29 -3.11 -8.41
C LEU A 29 -17.50 -1.62 -8.65
N VAL A 30 -18.38 -1.00 -7.87
CA VAL A 30 -18.48 0.45 -7.73
C VAL A 30 -18.14 0.81 -6.30
N ARG A 31 -17.15 1.69 -6.14
CA ARG A 31 -16.68 2.13 -4.82
C ARG A 31 -16.53 3.65 -4.78
N PRO A 32 -16.76 4.27 -3.61
CA PRO A 32 -16.52 5.70 -3.44
C PRO A 32 -15.04 6.05 -3.64
N ASP A 33 -14.80 7.11 -4.39
CA ASP A 33 -13.48 7.74 -4.50
C ASP A 33 -13.61 9.27 -4.43
N PRO A 34 -13.19 9.91 -3.32
CA PRO A 34 -13.35 11.35 -3.13
C PRO A 34 -12.47 12.20 -4.06
N GLN A 35 -11.49 11.61 -4.75
CA GLN A 35 -10.66 12.29 -5.74
C GLN A 35 -11.40 12.51 -7.05
N ALA A 36 -12.36 11.63 -7.40
CA ALA A 36 -13.13 11.69 -8.64
C ALA A 36 -14.26 12.73 -8.56
N ILE A 37 -13.91 14.01 -8.40
CA ILE A 37 -14.87 15.13 -8.20
C ILE A 37 -15.53 15.63 -9.50
N TRP A 38 -15.03 15.21 -10.65
CA TRP A 38 -15.63 15.51 -11.95
C TRP A 38 -16.84 14.61 -12.24
N GLU A 39 -17.67 15.01 -13.18
CA GLU A 39 -18.80 14.21 -13.63
C GLU A 39 -18.36 13.18 -14.70
N THR A 40 -19.09 12.07 -14.78
CA THR A 40 -19.00 11.09 -15.87
C THR A 40 -20.38 10.81 -16.41
N PRO A 41 -20.54 10.56 -17.73
CA PRO A 41 -21.83 10.22 -18.31
C PRO A 41 -22.34 8.83 -17.91
N HIS A 42 -21.55 8.05 -17.14
CA HIS A 42 -21.87 6.67 -16.75
C HIS A 42 -22.26 5.79 -17.96
N ALA A 43 -21.58 5.97 -19.09
CA ALA A 43 -21.89 5.27 -20.33
C ALA A 43 -21.56 3.76 -20.24
N ASN A 44 -20.56 3.39 -19.44
CA ASN A 44 -20.21 2.00 -19.25
C ASN A 44 -21.33 1.23 -18.56
N ARG A 45 -21.71 0.07 -19.15
CA ARG A 45 -22.78 -0.79 -18.61
C ARG A 45 -22.48 -1.31 -17.20
N GLY A 46 -21.21 -1.37 -16.82
CA GLY A 46 -20.75 -1.78 -15.48
C GLY A 46 -21.38 -0.94 -14.37
N TRP A 47 -21.63 0.35 -14.58
CA TRP A 47 -22.28 1.21 -13.60
C TRP A 47 -23.65 0.69 -13.14
N LYS A 48 -24.41 0.05 -14.04
CA LYS A 48 -25.74 -0.52 -13.76
C LYS A 48 -25.70 -1.99 -13.38
N ASN A 49 -24.64 -2.72 -13.79
CA ASN A 49 -24.56 -4.17 -13.70
C ASN A 49 -23.43 -4.64 -12.75
N ALA A 50 -22.91 -3.76 -11.90
CA ALA A 50 -21.89 -4.13 -10.91
C ALA A 50 -22.39 -5.26 -10.01
N GLN A 51 -21.51 -6.24 -9.72
CA GLN A 51 -21.78 -7.29 -8.77
C GLN A 51 -21.67 -6.82 -7.33
N GLY A 52 -20.90 -5.76 -7.07
CA GLY A 52 -20.78 -5.15 -5.77
C GLY A 52 -20.75 -3.63 -5.84
N ARG A 53 -21.50 -3.00 -4.94
CA ARG A 53 -21.46 -1.54 -4.75
C ARG A 53 -21.33 -1.24 -3.27
N TYR A 54 -20.38 -0.36 -2.92
CA TYR A 54 -20.25 0.13 -1.55
C TYR A 54 -20.96 1.46 -1.39
N HIS A 55 -21.91 1.52 -0.48
CA HIS A 55 -22.65 2.73 -0.14
C HIS A 55 -22.06 3.37 1.11
N ARG A 56 -21.65 4.63 1.02
CA ARG A 56 -21.24 5.42 2.18
C ARG A 56 -22.44 5.81 3.04
N SER A 57 -22.30 5.69 4.36
CA SER A 57 -23.22 6.30 5.29
C SER A 57 -22.84 7.75 5.58
N SER A 58 -23.83 8.63 5.76
CA SER A 58 -23.64 10.02 6.16
C SER A 58 -23.07 10.17 7.59
N THR A 59 -23.20 9.12 8.41
CA THR A 59 -22.71 9.08 9.80
C THR A 59 -21.34 8.38 9.95
N GLY A 60 -20.69 8.03 8.83
CA GLY A 60 -19.46 7.28 8.77
C GLY A 60 -19.68 5.78 8.54
N GLY A 61 -18.69 5.12 7.96
CA GLY A 61 -18.78 3.73 7.51
C GLY A 61 -19.65 3.57 6.27
N GLY A 62 -20.35 2.45 6.16
CA GLY A 62 -21.22 2.10 5.04
C GLY A 62 -21.48 0.61 4.95
N HIS A 63 -22.04 0.17 3.82
CA HIS A 63 -22.32 -1.24 3.56
C HIS A 63 -22.12 -1.60 2.09
N TRP A 64 -21.93 -2.88 1.84
CA TRP A 64 -21.85 -3.44 0.49
C TRP A 64 -23.18 -4.03 0.07
N ASP A 65 -23.66 -3.69 -1.10
CA ASP A 65 -24.55 -4.53 -1.90
C ASP A 65 -23.67 -5.59 -2.56
N LYS A 66 -23.67 -6.79 -2.02
CA LYS A 66 -22.72 -7.86 -2.40
C LYS A 66 -23.36 -9.20 -2.69
N GLU A 67 -24.65 -9.25 -2.87
CA GLU A 67 -25.41 -10.51 -3.06
C GLU A 67 -24.91 -11.32 -4.27
N LYS A 68 -24.33 -10.63 -5.26
CA LYS A 68 -23.76 -11.23 -6.48
C LYS A 68 -22.24 -11.42 -6.43
N LEU A 69 -21.59 -11.05 -5.30
CA LEU A 69 -20.15 -11.25 -5.11
C LEU A 69 -19.88 -12.59 -4.46
N PRO A 70 -18.78 -13.28 -4.83
CA PRO A 70 -18.27 -14.40 -4.05
C PRO A 70 -17.78 -13.88 -2.69
N GLU A 71 -17.71 -14.76 -1.70
CA GLU A 71 -17.15 -14.40 -0.38
C GLU A 71 -15.71 -13.92 -0.50
N GLN A 72 -14.94 -14.50 -1.43
CA GLN A 72 -13.57 -14.12 -1.75
C GLN A 72 -13.23 -14.49 -3.18
N TRP A 73 -12.25 -13.81 -3.76
CA TRP A 73 -11.68 -14.11 -5.08
C TRP A 73 -10.17 -13.84 -5.09
N GLN A 74 -9.49 -14.34 -6.11
CA GLN A 74 -8.06 -14.12 -6.30
C GLN A 74 -7.81 -13.06 -7.37
N MET A 75 -6.75 -12.27 -7.14
CA MET A 75 -6.20 -11.29 -8.07
C MET A 75 -4.74 -11.61 -8.32
N ARG A 76 -4.32 -11.60 -9.56
CA ARG A 76 -2.93 -11.81 -9.93
C ARG A 76 -2.29 -10.52 -10.42
N TYR A 77 -1.06 -10.31 -9.98
CA TYR A 77 -0.18 -9.29 -10.50
C TYR A 77 1.16 -9.94 -10.83
N ARG A 78 1.47 -10.11 -12.13
CA ARG A 78 2.63 -10.88 -12.58
C ARG A 78 2.64 -12.28 -11.95
N ASP A 79 3.67 -12.60 -11.18
CA ASP A 79 3.87 -13.88 -10.48
C ASP A 79 3.36 -13.89 -9.02
N LEU A 80 2.61 -12.86 -8.63
CA LEU A 80 1.98 -12.73 -7.31
C LEU A 80 0.49 -13.01 -7.39
N THR A 81 -0.06 -13.62 -6.34
CA THR A 81 -1.49 -13.88 -6.19
C THR A 81 -1.97 -13.35 -4.84
N PHE A 82 -3.09 -12.66 -4.83
CA PHE A 82 -3.67 -12.06 -3.64
C PHE A 82 -5.12 -12.49 -3.48
N GLN A 83 -5.52 -12.80 -2.25
CA GLN A 83 -6.91 -13.00 -1.88
C GLN A 83 -7.58 -11.65 -1.66
N CYS A 84 -8.75 -11.46 -2.25
CA CYS A 84 -9.59 -10.28 -2.08
C CYS A 84 -10.97 -10.68 -1.59
N LYS A 85 -11.59 -9.82 -0.80
CA LYS A 85 -12.97 -9.97 -0.32
C LYS A 85 -13.53 -8.62 0.11
N PRO A 86 -14.86 -8.39 0.04
CA PRO A 86 -15.45 -7.19 0.61
C PRO A 86 -15.18 -7.12 2.12
N MET A 87 -14.72 -5.96 2.58
CA MET A 87 -14.53 -5.68 4.00
C MET A 87 -15.72 -4.91 4.58
N ASN A 88 -15.72 -4.64 5.88
CA ASN A 88 -16.72 -3.76 6.51
C ASN A 88 -16.63 -2.29 6.03
N PHE A 89 -15.56 -1.97 5.28
CA PHE A 89 -15.33 -0.69 4.64
C PHE A 89 -15.31 -0.88 3.11
N LYS A 90 -15.12 0.21 2.36
CA LYS A 90 -15.02 0.19 0.89
C LYS A 90 -13.85 -0.66 0.34
N HIS A 91 -12.93 -1.08 1.18
CA HIS A 91 -11.72 -1.80 0.77
C HIS A 91 -12.00 -3.28 0.51
N THR A 92 -11.16 -3.88 -0.32
CA THR A 92 -11.25 -5.29 -0.76
C THR A 92 -9.99 -6.09 -0.44
N GLY A 93 -9.06 -5.50 0.30
CA GLY A 93 -7.82 -6.15 0.72
C GLY A 93 -6.60 -5.84 -0.16
N LEU A 94 -6.75 -5.00 -1.19
CA LEU A 94 -5.65 -4.66 -2.08
C LEU A 94 -5.77 -3.20 -2.55
N PHE A 95 -4.62 -2.58 -2.79
CA PHE A 95 -4.48 -1.24 -3.38
C PHE A 95 -3.71 -1.37 -4.70
N PRO A 96 -4.40 -1.44 -5.85
CA PRO A 96 -3.77 -1.72 -7.14
C PRO A 96 -2.72 -0.70 -7.55
N GLU A 97 -2.89 0.56 -7.18
CA GLU A 97 -1.95 1.65 -7.46
C GLU A 97 -0.58 1.44 -6.80
N GLN A 98 -0.51 0.65 -5.72
CA GLN A 98 0.75 0.32 -5.05
C GLN A 98 1.65 -0.61 -5.84
N ALA A 99 1.17 -1.20 -6.92
CA ALA A 99 1.96 -2.12 -7.75
C ALA A 99 3.25 -1.49 -8.29
N VAL A 100 3.25 -0.18 -8.55
CA VAL A 100 4.46 0.54 -8.98
C VAL A 100 5.53 0.63 -7.86
N ASN A 101 5.11 0.61 -6.59
CA ASN A 101 6.02 0.54 -5.46
C ASN A 101 6.54 -0.87 -5.24
N TRP A 102 5.70 -1.89 -5.50
CA TRP A 102 6.17 -3.28 -5.45
C TRP A 102 7.21 -3.54 -6.54
N ASP A 103 6.99 -3.06 -7.76
CA ASP A 103 7.93 -3.18 -8.87
C ASP A 103 9.28 -2.51 -8.53
N PHE A 104 9.24 -1.28 -8.00
CA PHE A 104 10.44 -0.57 -7.57
C PHE A 104 11.22 -1.34 -6.49
N ALA A 105 10.52 -1.83 -5.46
CA ALA A 105 11.16 -2.59 -4.38
C ALA A 105 11.77 -3.89 -4.91
N ARG A 106 11.05 -4.63 -5.76
CA ARG A 106 11.52 -5.87 -6.39
C ARG A 106 12.77 -5.64 -7.22
N GLU A 107 12.75 -4.63 -8.09
CA GLU A 107 13.88 -4.28 -8.94
C GLU A 107 15.14 -3.99 -8.09
N LYS A 108 15.01 -3.18 -7.04
CA LYS A 108 16.12 -2.89 -6.13
C LYS A 108 16.65 -4.14 -5.42
N ILE A 109 15.77 -5.02 -4.96
CA ILE A 109 16.16 -6.26 -4.28
C ILE A 109 16.86 -7.22 -5.25
N GLU A 110 16.32 -7.40 -6.46
CA GLU A 110 16.85 -8.31 -7.48
C GLU A 110 18.20 -7.85 -8.03
N GLN A 111 18.47 -6.55 -8.05
CA GLN A 111 19.75 -5.96 -8.45
C GLN A 111 20.81 -5.98 -7.32
N ALA A 112 20.42 -6.25 -6.10
CA ALA A 112 21.35 -6.25 -4.97
C ALA A 112 22.12 -7.56 -4.87
N ASP A 113 23.46 -7.50 -4.93
CA ASP A 113 24.36 -8.66 -4.82
C ASP A 113 24.56 -9.15 -3.37
N ARG A 114 23.56 -9.00 -2.53
CA ARG A 114 23.60 -9.39 -1.12
C ARG A 114 22.22 -9.69 -0.57
N PRO A 115 22.11 -10.44 0.55
CA PRO A 115 20.86 -10.63 1.25
C PRO A 115 20.26 -9.30 1.72
N ILE A 116 18.97 -9.09 1.48
CA ILE A 116 18.23 -7.87 1.85
C ILE A 116 17.21 -8.17 2.93
N ARG A 117 17.19 -7.33 3.96
CA ARG A 117 16.21 -7.35 5.05
C ARG A 117 15.29 -6.15 4.90
N VAL A 118 14.00 -6.41 4.69
CA VAL A 118 12.96 -5.39 4.51
C VAL A 118 12.10 -5.30 5.77
N LEU A 119 11.88 -4.08 6.25
CA LEU A 119 10.88 -3.77 7.28
C LEU A 119 9.67 -3.13 6.60
N ASN A 120 8.51 -3.78 6.65
CA ASN A 120 7.25 -3.25 6.15
C ASN A 120 6.33 -2.91 7.33
N LEU A 121 6.03 -1.62 7.50
CA LEU A 121 5.25 -1.03 8.58
C LEU A 121 3.88 -0.57 8.07
N PHE A 122 2.82 -0.72 8.90
CA PHE A 122 1.44 -0.57 8.48
C PHE A 122 1.13 -1.46 7.29
N ALA A 123 1.61 -2.71 7.40
CA ALA A 123 1.80 -3.58 6.24
C ALA A 123 0.51 -4.20 5.69
N TYR A 124 -0.63 -3.96 6.35
CA TYR A 124 -1.98 -4.33 5.91
C TYR A 124 -2.07 -5.82 5.53
N THR A 125 -2.63 -6.13 4.37
CA THR A 125 -2.74 -7.51 3.84
C THR A 125 -1.46 -8.03 3.18
N GLY A 126 -0.36 -7.30 3.28
CA GLY A 126 0.99 -7.76 2.99
C GLY A 126 1.41 -7.79 1.53
N ALA A 127 0.74 -7.09 0.63
CA ALA A 127 1.12 -7.14 -0.79
C ALA A 127 2.58 -6.74 -1.03
N ALA A 128 3.06 -5.66 -0.41
CA ALA A 128 4.47 -5.25 -0.50
C ALA A 128 5.41 -6.28 0.16
N SER A 129 5.00 -6.90 1.29
CA SER A 129 5.78 -7.96 1.95
C SER A 129 5.94 -9.18 1.05
N VAL A 130 4.85 -9.60 0.41
CA VAL A 130 4.84 -10.74 -0.54
C VAL A 130 5.71 -10.42 -1.76
N ALA A 131 5.61 -9.20 -2.31
CA ALA A 131 6.42 -8.76 -3.45
C ALA A 131 7.92 -8.78 -3.12
N CYS A 132 8.33 -8.22 -1.98
CA CYS A 132 9.72 -8.23 -1.54
C CYS A 132 10.25 -9.64 -1.28
N ALA A 133 9.48 -10.50 -0.63
CA ALA A 133 9.86 -11.88 -0.37
C ALA A 133 9.99 -12.70 -1.65
N LYS A 134 9.12 -12.45 -2.66
CA LYS A 134 9.20 -13.10 -3.97
C LYS A 134 10.50 -12.78 -4.71
N SER A 135 11.07 -11.61 -4.49
CA SER A 135 12.36 -11.19 -5.02
C SER A 135 13.56 -11.57 -4.12
N GLY A 136 13.34 -12.44 -3.13
CA GLY A 136 14.42 -13.03 -2.33
C GLY A 136 14.76 -12.30 -1.03
N ALA A 137 14.03 -11.27 -0.63
CA ALA A 137 14.28 -10.59 0.63
C ALA A 137 13.74 -11.38 1.84
N SER A 138 14.42 -11.22 2.99
CA SER A 138 13.83 -11.51 4.28
C SER A 138 12.97 -10.33 4.72
N VAL A 139 11.73 -10.56 5.12
CA VAL A 139 10.77 -9.48 5.41
C VAL A 139 10.32 -9.53 6.87
N CYS A 140 10.29 -8.39 7.53
CA CYS A 140 9.57 -8.20 8.78
C CYS A 140 8.29 -7.42 8.48
N HIS A 141 7.16 -8.10 8.56
CA HIS A 141 5.82 -7.56 8.31
C HIS A 141 5.19 -7.15 9.64
N VAL A 142 4.87 -5.89 9.82
CA VAL A 142 4.30 -5.33 11.06
C VAL A 142 2.99 -4.63 10.77
N ASP A 143 1.93 -5.06 11.44
CA ASP A 143 0.62 -4.42 11.44
C ASP A 143 -0.06 -4.61 12.79
N ALA A 144 -0.79 -3.62 13.27
CA ALA A 144 -1.47 -3.69 14.56
C ALA A 144 -2.72 -4.59 14.52
N ALA A 145 -3.29 -4.81 13.34
CA ALA A 145 -4.53 -5.58 13.18
C ALA A 145 -4.22 -7.06 12.95
N LYS A 146 -4.50 -7.91 13.95
CA LYS A 146 -4.29 -9.36 13.87
C LYS A 146 -4.95 -10.00 12.64
N GLY A 147 -6.15 -9.55 12.27
CA GLY A 147 -6.84 -10.04 11.08
C GLY A 147 -6.12 -9.72 9.77
N MET A 148 -5.47 -8.56 9.68
CA MET A 148 -4.67 -8.16 8.51
C MET A 148 -3.40 -9.00 8.40
N VAL A 149 -2.70 -9.24 9.51
CA VAL A 149 -1.53 -10.12 9.54
C VAL A 149 -1.89 -11.56 9.16
N ALA A 150 -3.03 -12.08 9.61
CA ALA A 150 -3.52 -13.39 9.20
C ALA A 150 -3.80 -13.45 7.69
N TRP A 151 -4.44 -12.42 7.14
CA TRP A 151 -4.69 -12.30 5.71
C TRP A 151 -3.40 -12.18 4.89
N ALA A 152 -2.41 -11.47 5.39
CA ALA A 152 -1.10 -11.36 4.76
C ALA A 152 -0.39 -12.72 4.66
N LYS A 153 -0.52 -13.59 5.68
CA LYS A 153 -0.04 -14.97 5.63
C LYS A 153 -0.71 -15.78 4.52
N GLU A 154 -2.03 -15.63 4.36
CA GLU A 154 -2.75 -16.30 3.27
C GLU A 154 -2.28 -15.77 1.90
N ASN A 155 -2.04 -14.47 1.76
CA ASN A 155 -1.48 -13.89 0.54
C ASN A 155 -0.08 -14.44 0.21
N ALA A 156 0.78 -14.60 1.21
CA ALA A 156 2.07 -15.26 1.03
C ALA A 156 1.89 -16.71 0.57
N LYS A 157 0.97 -17.47 1.20
CA LYS A 157 0.70 -18.86 0.86
C LYS A 157 0.20 -19.04 -0.58
N VAL A 158 -0.80 -18.24 -1.00
CA VAL A 158 -1.35 -18.34 -2.37
C VAL A 158 -0.38 -17.85 -3.45
N SER A 159 0.63 -17.03 -3.06
CA SER A 159 1.75 -16.62 -3.91
C SER A 159 2.91 -17.63 -3.94
N GLY A 160 2.75 -18.82 -3.29
CA GLY A 160 3.79 -19.84 -3.22
C GLY A 160 4.94 -19.54 -2.27
N LEU A 161 4.69 -18.71 -1.24
CA LEU A 161 5.68 -18.20 -0.29
C LEU A 161 5.36 -18.62 1.16
N ALA A 162 4.72 -19.78 1.36
CA ALA A 162 4.35 -20.27 2.69
C ALA A 162 5.58 -20.40 3.63
N ASP A 163 6.72 -20.82 3.08
CA ASP A 163 7.97 -21.06 3.80
C ASP A 163 9.00 -19.93 3.60
N ALA A 164 8.60 -18.81 2.98
CA ALA A 164 9.49 -17.67 2.79
C ALA A 164 9.89 -17.04 4.14
N PRO A 165 11.08 -16.42 4.24
CA PRO A 165 11.57 -15.83 5.48
C PRO A 165 10.83 -14.53 5.82
N ILE A 166 9.55 -14.62 6.12
CA ILE A 166 8.69 -13.50 6.52
C ILE A 166 8.37 -13.64 8.01
N ARG A 167 8.79 -12.64 8.78
CA ARG A 167 8.46 -12.52 10.20
C ARG A 167 7.17 -11.73 10.34
N TRP A 168 6.12 -12.38 10.83
CA TRP A 168 4.78 -11.81 10.99
C TRP A 168 4.59 -11.24 12.39
N ILE A 169 4.37 -9.94 12.50
CA ILE A 169 4.28 -9.22 13.77
C ILE A 169 2.93 -8.52 13.88
N VAL A 170 2.19 -8.81 14.95
CA VAL A 170 1.00 -8.06 15.34
C VAL A 170 1.39 -7.09 16.44
N ASP A 171 1.58 -5.82 16.10
CA ASP A 171 2.07 -4.81 17.04
C ASP A 171 1.88 -3.38 16.53
N ASP A 172 1.91 -2.41 17.44
CA ASP A 172 2.07 -0.99 17.11
C ASP A 172 3.43 -0.75 16.46
N CYS A 173 3.43 -0.08 15.30
CA CYS A 173 4.64 0.10 14.51
C CYS A 173 5.73 0.92 15.23
N ALA A 174 5.37 1.99 15.94
CA ALA A 174 6.34 2.81 16.66
C ALA A 174 6.97 2.03 17.82
N LYS A 175 6.15 1.36 18.63
CA LYS A 175 6.62 0.50 19.73
C LYS A 175 7.48 -0.66 19.23
N PHE A 176 7.15 -1.22 18.07
CA PHE A 176 7.97 -2.25 17.44
C PHE A 176 9.35 -1.70 17.06
N VAL A 177 9.42 -0.57 16.35
CA VAL A 177 10.67 0.05 15.92
C VAL A 177 11.54 0.43 17.13
N GLU A 178 10.98 1.01 18.19
CA GLU A 178 11.69 1.30 19.43
C GLU A 178 12.33 0.06 20.05
N ARG A 179 11.64 -1.09 20.00
CA ARG A 179 12.21 -2.34 20.49
C ARG A 179 13.34 -2.87 19.61
N GLU A 180 13.21 -2.73 18.29
CA GLU A 180 14.28 -3.13 17.35
C GLU A 180 15.52 -2.25 17.54
N ILE A 181 15.37 -0.94 17.80
CA ILE A 181 16.48 -0.04 18.17
C ILE A 181 17.21 -0.57 19.43
N ARG A 182 16.46 -0.83 20.51
CA ARG A 182 17.04 -1.36 21.76
C ARG A 182 17.74 -2.71 21.58
N ARG A 183 17.31 -3.52 20.60
CA ARG A 183 17.90 -4.83 20.26
C ARG A 183 19.07 -4.72 19.29
N GLY A 184 19.40 -3.53 18.80
CA GLY A 184 20.41 -3.34 17.77
C GLY A 184 20.08 -4.03 16.44
N LYS A 185 18.78 -4.20 16.12
CA LYS A 185 18.34 -4.79 14.85
C LYS A 185 18.28 -3.73 13.77
N THR A 186 18.74 -4.07 12.58
CA THR A 186 18.77 -3.16 11.42
C THR A 186 18.16 -3.81 10.19
N TYR A 187 17.74 -2.96 9.28
CA TYR A 187 17.07 -3.32 8.02
C TYR A 187 17.72 -2.59 6.85
N ASP A 188 17.75 -3.24 5.71
CA ASP A 188 18.32 -2.66 4.48
C ASP A 188 17.29 -1.84 3.70
N ALA A 189 16.02 -2.09 3.93
CA ALA A 189 14.95 -1.31 3.33
C ALA A 189 13.76 -1.15 4.28
N ILE A 190 13.05 -0.04 4.14
CA ILE A 190 11.84 0.26 4.90
C ILE A 190 10.74 0.67 3.94
N ILE A 191 9.55 0.09 4.12
CA ILE A 191 8.32 0.49 3.45
C ILE A 191 7.33 0.88 4.54
N MET A 192 6.63 2.01 4.38
CA MET A 192 5.62 2.45 5.32
C MET A 192 4.43 3.10 4.62
N ASP A 193 3.24 2.78 5.09
CA ASP A 193 1.98 3.32 4.61
C ASP A 193 1.09 3.73 5.80
N PRO A 194 1.52 4.77 6.55
CA PRO A 194 0.82 5.18 7.76
C PRO A 194 -0.56 5.75 7.44
N PRO A 195 -1.57 5.49 8.29
CA PRO A 195 -2.91 6.02 8.08
C PRO A 195 -2.94 7.54 8.26
N SER A 196 -3.86 8.22 7.59
CA SER A 196 -4.08 9.66 7.79
C SER A 196 -4.51 9.98 9.23
N TYR A 197 -5.33 9.10 9.83
CA TYR A 197 -5.82 9.19 11.19
C TYR A 197 -5.98 7.81 11.81
N GLY A 198 -5.71 7.68 13.11
CA GLY A 198 -5.90 6.45 13.86
C GLY A 198 -6.00 6.70 15.36
N ARG A 199 -6.49 5.70 16.09
CA ARG A 199 -6.47 5.67 17.55
C ARG A 199 -5.79 4.39 18.02
N GLY A 200 -4.83 4.53 18.90
CA GLY A 200 -4.19 3.41 19.56
C GLY A 200 -5.06 2.80 20.66
N PRO A 201 -4.74 1.59 21.14
CA PRO A 201 -5.48 0.91 22.21
C PRO A 201 -5.52 1.67 23.52
N GLY A 202 -4.54 2.53 23.80
CA GLY A 202 -4.46 3.38 24.98
C GLY A 202 -5.11 4.75 24.82
N GLY A 203 -5.81 5.00 23.68
CA GLY A 203 -6.45 6.28 23.38
C GLY A 203 -5.52 7.29 22.70
N GLU A 204 -4.29 6.91 22.39
CA GLU A 204 -3.35 7.76 21.64
C GLU A 204 -3.94 8.11 20.28
N VAL A 205 -3.83 9.38 19.89
CA VAL A 205 -4.30 9.86 18.59
C VAL A 205 -3.13 9.98 17.64
N TRP A 206 -3.22 9.26 16.53
CA TRP A 206 -2.36 9.43 15.37
C TRP A 206 -3.02 10.39 14.38
N LYS A 207 -2.31 11.45 14.02
CA LYS A 207 -2.59 12.30 12.88
C LYS A 207 -1.33 12.37 12.03
N LEU A 208 -1.45 12.11 10.74
CA LEU A 208 -0.28 11.97 9.88
C LEU A 208 0.57 13.25 9.86
N GLU A 209 -0.03 14.41 9.73
CA GLU A 209 0.63 15.71 9.69
C GLU A 209 1.44 16.03 10.96
N ASP A 210 1.02 15.51 12.11
CA ASP A 210 1.70 15.75 13.40
C ASP A 210 2.76 14.67 13.69
N ASN A 211 2.56 13.45 13.20
CA ASN A 211 3.31 12.27 13.63
C ASN A 211 4.25 11.70 12.57
N LEU A 212 4.08 12.04 11.28
CA LEU A 212 4.84 11.40 10.21
C LEU A 212 6.34 11.68 10.32
N PHE A 213 6.75 12.94 10.48
CA PHE A 213 8.17 13.30 10.54
C PHE A 213 8.88 12.66 11.75
N PRO A 214 8.35 12.74 12.99
CA PRO A 214 8.92 12.02 14.13
C PRO A 214 9.00 10.50 13.91
N PHE A 215 7.99 9.91 13.27
CA PHE A 215 7.98 8.48 12.99
C PHE A 215 9.03 8.07 11.96
N VAL A 216 9.17 8.80 10.85
CA VAL A 216 10.23 8.55 9.85
C VAL A 216 11.60 8.71 10.48
N LYS A 217 11.80 9.72 11.32
CA LYS A 217 13.05 9.92 12.09
C LYS A 217 13.34 8.74 13.04
N LEU A 218 12.32 8.20 13.69
CA LEU A 218 12.46 6.99 14.50
C LEU A 218 12.88 5.80 13.63
N CYS A 219 12.19 5.57 12.51
CA CYS A 219 12.46 4.47 11.59
C CYS A 219 13.85 4.56 10.95
N SER A 220 14.37 5.77 10.67
CA SER A 220 15.71 5.93 10.10
C SER A 220 16.82 5.37 10.99
N GLN A 221 16.60 5.22 12.30
CA GLN A 221 17.57 4.66 13.25
C GLN A 221 17.75 3.14 13.13
N VAL A 222 16.82 2.44 12.49
CA VAL A 222 16.95 1.00 12.22
C VAL A 222 17.43 0.70 10.79
N LEU A 223 17.81 1.71 10.01
CA LEU A 223 18.50 1.47 8.75
C LEU A 223 19.90 0.89 8.99
N SER A 224 20.30 -0.08 8.18
CA SER A 224 21.64 -0.65 8.19
C SER A 224 22.69 0.37 7.73
N ASP A 225 23.96 0.04 7.85
CA ASP A 225 25.05 0.91 7.38
C ASP A 225 25.06 1.10 5.85
N LYS A 226 24.47 0.15 5.13
CA LYS A 226 24.32 0.19 3.66
C LYS A 226 22.86 -0.07 3.29
N PRO A 227 21.94 0.89 3.55
CA PRO A 227 20.56 0.71 3.22
C PRO A 227 20.36 0.71 1.69
N LEU A 228 19.29 0.06 1.23
CA LEU A 228 19.00 -0.12 -0.19
C LEU A 228 17.91 0.84 -0.67
N PHE A 229 16.78 0.91 0.06
CA PHE A 229 15.70 1.86 -0.25
C PHE A 229 14.80 2.16 0.96
N VAL A 230 14.09 3.28 0.84
CA VAL A 230 12.97 3.65 1.74
C VAL A 230 11.80 4.13 0.89
N ILE A 231 10.59 3.64 1.20
CA ILE A 231 9.33 4.05 0.57
C ILE A 231 8.40 4.58 1.65
N ILE A 232 7.86 5.78 1.45
CA ILE A 232 6.81 6.37 2.30
C ILE A 232 5.59 6.66 1.44
N ASN A 233 4.44 6.14 1.85
CA ASN A 233 3.16 6.40 1.20
C ASN A 233 2.29 7.33 2.03
N SER A 234 1.41 8.07 1.38
CA SER A 234 0.37 8.88 2.02
C SER A 234 -0.88 8.97 1.15
N TYR A 235 -2.02 8.75 1.78
CA TYR A 235 -3.34 8.96 1.19
C TYR A 235 -4.05 10.18 1.82
N THR A 236 -3.29 11.02 2.51
CA THR A 236 -3.82 12.22 3.18
C THR A 236 -4.00 13.34 2.16
N THR A 237 -5.24 13.82 2.04
CA THR A 237 -5.57 14.95 1.18
C THR A 237 -4.82 16.19 1.64
N GLY A 238 -4.22 16.90 0.68
CA GLY A 238 -3.48 18.15 0.94
C GLY A 238 -2.00 17.96 1.30
N LEU A 239 -1.51 16.72 1.45
CA LEU A 239 -0.08 16.45 1.61
C LEU A 239 0.56 16.21 0.23
N ALA A 240 1.32 17.18 -0.26
CA ALA A 240 2.00 17.07 -1.54
C ALA A 240 3.09 15.98 -1.51
N PRO A 241 3.32 15.23 -2.62
CA PRO A 241 4.37 14.20 -2.68
C PRO A 241 5.77 14.73 -2.36
N SER A 242 6.06 15.99 -2.72
CA SER A 242 7.32 16.65 -2.43
C SER A 242 7.63 16.78 -0.93
N VAL A 243 6.63 16.81 -0.06
CA VAL A 243 6.81 16.78 1.40
C VAL A 243 7.46 15.48 1.84
N LEU A 244 7.02 14.34 1.28
CA LEU A 244 7.62 13.04 1.55
C LEU A 244 9.06 12.99 1.05
N GLY A 245 9.32 13.55 -0.15
CA GLY A 245 10.67 13.68 -0.69
C GLY A 245 11.58 14.53 0.19
N TYR A 246 11.08 15.66 0.71
CA TYR A 246 11.83 16.51 1.60
C TYR A 246 12.24 15.78 2.90
N MET A 247 11.31 15.03 3.50
CA MET A 247 11.60 14.23 4.69
C MET A 247 12.67 13.18 4.42
N LEU A 248 12.59 12.46 3.28
CA LEU A 248 13.57 11.45 2.90
C LEU A 248 14.95 12.07 2.64
N HIS A 249 14.99 13.27 2.09
CA HIS A 249 16.26 13.98 1.89
C HIS A 249 16.93 14.25 3.23
N LEU A 250 16.24 14.90 4.16
CA LEU A 250 16.78 15.25 5.48
C LEU A 250 17.15 14.05 6.34
N LEU A 251 16.34 12.98 6.31
CA LEU A 251 16.47 11.89 7.27
C LEU A 251 17.27 10.68 6.72
N VAL A 252 17.45 10.61 5.41
CA VAL A 252 18.12 9.47 4.77
C VAL A 252 19.22 9.92 3.84
N ALA A 253 18.90 10.75 2.82
CA ALA A 253 19.86 11.09 1.77
C ALA A 253 21.05 11.91 2.29
N GLU A 254 20.85 12.82 3.26
CA GLU A 254 21.96 13.57 3.87
C GLU A 254 22.99 12.65 4.53
N LYS A 255 22.55 11.50 5.07
CA LYS A 255 23.44 10.54 5.73
C LYS A 255 24.05 9.52 4.78
N TYR A 256 23.27 9.02 3.84
CA TYR A 256 23.65 7.86 3.02
C TYR A 256 23.91 8.19 1.55
N GLY A 257 23.71 9.45 1.13
CA GLY A 257 23.71 9.80 -0.29
C GLY A 257 22.49 9.20 -1.00
N GLY A 258 22.66 8.76 -2.24
CA GLY A 258 21.60 8.16 -3.03
C GLY A 258 20.61 9.16 -3.60
N ARG A 259 19.53 8.66 -4.20
CA ARG A 259 18.56 9.46 -4.94
C ARG A 259 17.18 9.46 -4.26
N VAL A 260 16.63 10.65 -4.06
CA VAL A 260 15.24 10.85 -3.62
C VAL A 260 14.38 11.17 -4.84
N THR A 261 13.24 10.52 -4.93
CA THR A 261 12.18 10.78 -5.93
C THR A 261 10.82 10.80 -5.23
N TRP A 262 9.87 11.51 -5.78
CA TRP A 262 8.50 11.56 -5.27
C TRP A 262 7.54 11.85 -6.40
N ASP A 263 6.35 11.30 -6.31
CA ASP A 263 5.26 11.56 -7.25
C ASP A 263 3.93 11.07 -6.69
N GLU A 264 2.84 11.38 -7.39
CA GLU A 264 1.55 10.77 -7.18
C GLU A 264 1.53 9.35 -7.77
N LEU A 265 0.75 8.48 -7.13
CA LEU A 265 0.36 7.18 -7.69
C LEU A 265 -0.91 7.34 -8.50
N GLY A 266 -1.02 6.66 -9.62
CA GLY A 266 -2.19 6.73 -10.48
C GLY A 266 -2.64 5.39 -11.05
N LEU A 267 -3.93 5.33 -11.34
CA LEU A 267 -4.55 4.22 -12.07
C LEU A 267 -5.04 4.70 -13.44
N PRO A 268 -4.67 4.02 -14.53
CA PRO A 268 -5.16 4.40 -15.85
C PRO A 268 -6.67 4.14 -15.95
N VAL A 269 -7.41 5.11 -16.48
CA VAL A 269 -8.87 5.04 -16.67
C VAL A 269 -9.17 4.66 -18.11
N THR A 270 -9.80 3.52 -18.33
CA THR A 270 -10.03 2.96 -19.67
C THR A 270 -10.91 3.88 -20.52
N GLU A 271 -12.02 4.39 -19.98
CA GLU A 271 -12.98 5.20 -20.72
C GLU A 271 -12.41 6.55 -21.20
N THR A 272 -11.50 7.14 -20.44
CA THR A 272 -10.99 8.48 -20.73
C THR A 272 -9.56 8.53 -21.26
N GLY A 273 -8.78 7.46 -21.03
CA GLY A 273 -7.34 7.43 -21.28
C GLY A 273 -6.53 8.33 -20.36
N LEU A 274 -7.17 8.93 -19.34
CA LEU A 274 -6.50 9.71 -18.29
C LEU A 274 -6.08 8.80 -17.14
N ALA A 275 -5.55 9.37 -16.06
CA ALA A 275 -5.21 8.63 -14.84
C ALA A 275 -5.93 9.24 -13.64
N LEU A 276 -6.51 8.36 -12.79
CA LEU A 276 -7.04 8.75 -11.48
C LEU A 276 -5.87 8.88 -10.49
N PRO A 277 -5.63 10.04 -9.87
CA PRO A 277 -4.67 10.17 -8.80
C PRO A 277 -5.18 9.44 -7.55
N CYS A 278 -4.33 8.60 -6.93
CA CYS A 278 -4.75 7.74 -5.82
C CYS A 278 -4.09 8.12 -4.50
N GLY A 279 -2.82 8.46 -4.51
CA GLY A 279 -2.05 8.81 -3.33
C GLY A 279 -0.69 9.36 -3.69
N ALA A 280 0.12 9.70 -2.68
CA ALA A 280 1.46 10.21 -2.83
C ALA A 280 2.49 9.21 -2.34
N THR A 281 3.66 9.18 -2.99
CA THR A 281 4.80 8.34 -2.56
C THR A 281 6.09 9.13 -2.65
N GLY A 282 6.90 9.03 -1.59
CA GLY A 282 8.31 9.38 -1.60
C GLY A 282 9.16 8.10 -1.63
N ARG A 283 10.22 8.09 -2.44
CA ARG A 283 11.19 7.00 -2.54
C ARG A 283 12.60 7.53 -2.38
N TRP A 284 13.38 6.87 -1.58
CA TRP A 284 14.82 6.99 -1.58
C TRP A 284 15.43 5.65 -2.03
N GLY A 285 16.48 5.68 -2.82
CA GLY A 285 17.24 4.50 -3.22
C GLY A 285 18.73 4.80 -3.20
N SER A 286 19.53 3.82 -2.74
CA SER A 286 20.99 3.86 -2.91
C SER A 286 21.37 3.85 -4.39
N GLU A 287 22.49 4.47 -4.72
CA GLU A 287 23.12 4.39 -6.04
C GLU A 287 23.74 3.01 -6.27
#